data_d152ebe608e9efce83d9b4069b5a4cea
#
_entry.id   d152ebe608e9efce83d9b4069b5a4cea
#
_cell.length_a   1.000
_cell.length_b   1.000
_cell.length_c   1.000
_cell.angle_alpha   90.00
_cell.angle_beta   90.00
_cell.angle_gamma   90.00
#
_symmetry.space_group_name_H-M   'P 1'
#
loop_
_entity.id
_entity.type
_entity.pdbx_description
1 polymer ?
#
loop_
_entity_poly.entity_id
_entity_poly.type
_entity_poly.pdbx_seq_one_letter_code
_entity_poly.pdbx_strand_id
1 'polypeptide(L)'
;MERVTHHGRETAYRVFDRDSSGETVLCVHGSGGSHAVWKSQSRLADEYTIVGLDLSGHGNSDDVETDPGYEALSAYVDDVVAVASAVDADILVGNSLGGAVVLETVLNREYEPSKLVLTGTGARLAVLDDLLSWLADDFERAIEFLHAPDRLFHDPSPQLVEMSLAAMQDAGQAVVSRDFQTCHTFDVREKIATIETETLAVVGEHDKLTPKHYHEYFVSEMPDCSLAVIDDAAHLPMLENPAQFNETLRSFLST
;
A
#
# COMPACT_ATOMS: atom_id res chain seq x y z
N MET A 1 -16.32 10.81 -3.19
CA MET A 1 -16.09 9.37 -3.00
C MET A 1 -16.90 8.63 -4.02
N GLU A 2 -16.26 7.86 -4.86
CA GLU A 2 -16.88 7.02 -5.89
C GLU A 2 -16.89 5.57 -5.42
N ARG A 3 -17.62 4.70 -6.11
CA ARG A 3 -17.74 3.29 -5.76
C ARG A 3 -17.85 2.44 -7.03
N VAL A 4 -17.26 1.25 -6.97
CA VAL A 4 -17.45 0.21 -7.97
C VAL A 4 -18.01 -1.04 -7.31
N THR A 5 -19.01 -1.67 -7.94
CA THR A 5 -19.61 -2.91 -7.44
C THR A 5 -18.96 -4.10 -8.15
N HIS A 6 -18.47 -5.06 -7.38
CA HIS A 6 -17.95 -6.32 -7.88
C HIS A 6 -18.15 -7.42 -6.83
N HIS A 7 -18.28 -8.66 -7.23
CA HIS A 7 -18.47 -9.83 -6.34
C HIS A 7 -19.51 -9.63 -5.22
N GLY A 8 -20.53 -8.78 -5.48
CA GLY A 8 -21.62 -8.50 -4.53
C GLY A 8 -21.29 -7.52 -3.41
N ARG A 9 -20.17 -6.80 -3.48
CA ARG A 9 -19.73 -5.73 -2.55
C ARG A 9 -19.34 -4.46 -3.28
N GLU A 10 -19.24 -3.35 -2.57
CA GLU A 10 -18.82 -2.06 -3.09
C GLU A 10 -17.41 -1.71 -2.59
N THR A 11 -16.50 -1.40 -3.51
CA THR A 11 -15.18 -0.83 -3.21
C THR A 11 -15.21 0.67 -3.47
N ALA A 12 -14.88 1.47 -2.44
CA ALA A 12 -14.85 2.92 -2.49
C ALA A 12 -13.47 3.41 -2.95
N TYR A 13 -13.46 4.49 -3.73
CA TYR A 13 -12.23 5.15 -4.15
C TYR A 13 -12.43 6.65 -4.29
N ARG A 14 -11.33 7.38 -4.29
CA ARG A 14 -11.31 8.82 -4.47
C ARG A 14 -10.41 9.21 -5.62
N VAL A 15 -10.96 9.96 -6.55
CA VAL A 15 -10.21 10.54 -7.66
C VAL A 15 -9.78 11.96 -7.29
N PHE A 16 -8.51 12.26 -7.53
CA PHE A 16 -7.92 13.58 -7.50
C PHE A 16 -7.44 13.89 -8.91
N ASP A 17 -8.19 14.74 -9.59
CA ASP A 17 -7.90 15.16 -10.95
C ASP A 17 -8.12 16.67 -11.06
N ARG A 18 -7.31 17.34 -11.87
CA ARG A 18 -7.41 18.75 -12.21
C ARG A 18 -7.35 18.95 -13.71
N ASP A 19 -8.16 18.16 -14.42
CA ASP A 19 -8.21 18.12 -15.88
C ASP A 19 -6.85 17.71 -16.50
N SER A 20 -6.10 16.79 -15.83
CA SER A 20 -4.86 16.28 -16.36
C SER A 20 -5.11 15.43 -17.60
N SER A 21 -4.17 15.44 -18.53
CA SER A 21 -4.15 14.51 -19.67
C SER A 21 -3.13 13.38 -19.48
N GLY A 22 -2.57 13.28 -18.28
CA GLY A 22 -1.58 12.27 -17.92
C GLY A 22 -2.20 10.94 -17.53
N GLU A 23 -1.34 9.98 -17.29
CA GLU A 23 -1.71 8.62 -16.89
C GLU A 23 -2.44 8.59 -15.54
N THR A 24 -3.23 7.54 -15.34
CA THR A 24 -3.95 7.31 -14.10
C THR A 24 -3.14 6.45 -13.14
N VAL A 25 -2.88 6.97 -11.95
CA VAL A 25 -2.09 6.33 -10.88
C VAL A 25 -3.04 5.84 -9.79
N LEU A 26 -3.20 4.52 -9.67
CA LEU A 26 -3.99 3.90 -8.61
C LEU A 26 -3.10 3.56 -7.41
N CYS A 27 -3.45 4.13 -6.27
CA CYS A 27 -2.71 4.00 -5.01
C CYS A 27 -3.44 3.09 -4.02
N VAL A 28 -2.76 2.04 -3.53
CA VAL A 28 -3.27 1.01 -2.62
C VAL A 28 -2.59 1.16 -1.26
N HIS A 29 -3.39 1.39 -0.22
CA HIS A 29 -2.90 1.59 1.16
C HIS A 29 -2.47 0.29 1.84
N GLY A 30 -1.74 0.41 2.96
CA GLY A 30 -1.36 -0.68 3.84
C GLY A 30 -2.43 -1.02 4.89
N SER A 31 -2.13 -2.01 5.74
CA SER A 31 -3.01 -2.48 6.82
C SER A 31 -3.47 -1.34 7.72
N GLY A 32 -4.77 -1.33 8.05
CA GLY A 32 -5.40 -0.32 8.90
C GLY A 32 -5.41 1.09 8.30
N GLY A 33 -5.05 1.26 7.02
CA GLY A 33 -5.08 2.52 6.31
C GLY A 33 -6.39 2.78 5.55
N SER A 34 -6.36 3.77 4.66
CA SER A 34 -7.42 4.08 3.70
C SER A 34 -6.85 4.95 2.57
N HIS A 35 -7.67 5.29 1.57
CA HIS A 35 -7.29 6.27 0.53
C HIS A 35 -6.67 7.57 1.09
N ALA A 36 -6.98 7.91 2.35
CA ALA A 36 -6.53 9.16 2.97
C ALA A 36 -5.00 9.25 3.13
N VAL A 37 -4.28 8.13 3.18
CA VAL A 37 -2.79 8.12 3.24
C VAL A 37 -2.16 8.73 1.99
N TRP A 38 -2.89 8.76 0.87
CA TRP A 38 -2.46 9.28 -0.42
C TRP A 38 -2.87 10.73 -0.69
N LYS A 39 -3.45 11.42 0.32
CA LYS A 39 -3.93 12.79 0.16
C LYS A 39 -2.85 13.77 -0.32
N SER A 40 -1.61 13.61 0.10
CA SER A 40 -0.51 14.49 -0.29
C SER A 40 -0.09 14.32 -1.76
N GLN A 41 -0.36 13.16 -2.35
CA GLN A 41 -0.10 12.85 -3.76
C GLN A 41 -1.09 13.56 -4.68
N SER A 42 -2.22 14.05 -4.17
CA SER A 42 -3.13 14.94 -4.90
C SER A 42 -2.46 16.23 -5.42
N ARG A 43 -1.25 16.56 -4.94
CA ARG A 43 -0.44 17.64 -5.50
C ARG A 43 0.12 17.36 -6.89
N LEU A 44 0.09 16.10 -7.31
CA LEU A 44 0.46 15.66 -8.66
C LEU A 44 -0.73 15.70 -9.64
N ALA A 45 -1.92 16.10 -9.18
CA ALA A 45 -3.17 16.05 -9.95
C ALA A 45 -3.24 17.02 -11.14
N ASP A 46 -2.28 17.93 -11.28
CA ASP A 46 -2.12 18.75 -12.47
C ASP A 46 -1.39 18.01 -13.62
N GLU A 47 -0.70 16.89 -13.29
CA GLU A 47 0.13 16.10 -14.22
C GLU A 47 -0.47 14.70 -14.45
N TYR A 48 -1.05 14.11 -13.41
CA TYR A 48 -1.58 12.72 -13.38
C TYR A 48 -2.97 12.68 -12.74
N THR A 49 -3.80 11.73 -13.15
CA THR A 49 -5.00 11.41 -12.37
C THR A 49 -4.61 10.51 -11.21
N ILE A 50 -4.72 10.99 -9.98
CA ILE A 50 -4.37 10.22 -8.77
C ILE A 50 -5.63 9.61 -8.18
N VAL A 51 -5.63 8.31 -7.99
CA VAL A 51 -6.75 7.56 -7.41
C VAL A 51 -6.28 6.82 -6.16
N GLY A 52 -6.95 7.02 -5.04
CA GLY A 52 -6.75 6.24 -3.82
C GLY A 52 -7.98 5.38 -3.55
N LEU A 53 -7.83 4.07 -3.39
CA LEU A 53 -8.93 3.18 -3.03
C LEU A 53 -8.92 2.86 -1.53
N ASP A 54 -10.06 2.40 -1.04
CA ASP A 54 -10.20 1.73 0.26
C ASP A 54 -10.36 0.23 0.01
N LEU A 55 -9.46 -0.61 0.53
CA LEU A 55 -9.58 -2.06 0.45
C LEU A 55 -10.81 -2.55 1.24
N SER A 56 -11.33 -3.73 0.94
CA SER A 56 -12.44 -4.36 1.69
C SER A 56 -12.19 -4.34 3.20
N GLY A 57 -13.17 -3.87 3.97
CA GLY A 57 -13.10 -3.68 5.43
C GLY A 57 -12.44 -2.38 5.88
N HIS A 58 -11.97 -1.53 4.96
CA HIS A 58 -11.32 -0.27 5.28
C HIS A 58 -12.14 0.93 4.78
N GLY A 59 -12.01 2.05 5.50
CA GLY A 59 -12.55 3.34 5.10
C GLY A 59 -14.04 3.29 4.76
N ASN A 60 -14.38 3.45 3.48
CA ASN A 60 -15.77 3.50 3.01
C ASN A 60 -16.16 2.27 2.15
N SER A 61 -15.29 1.27 2.04
CA SER A 61 -15.56 0.03 1.34
C SER A 61 -16.32 -0.96 2.21
N ASP A 62 -17.13 -1.80 1.58
CA ASP A 62 -17.74 -2.92 2.26
C ASP A 62 -16.66 -3.90 2.74
N ASP A 63 -16.92 -4.62 3.82
CA ASP A 63 -16.04 -5.71 4.24
C ASP A 63 -16.36 -7.01 3.50
N VAL A 64 -15.47 -7.97 3.61
CA VAL A 64 -15.61 -9.30 3.06
C VAL A 64 -15.39 -10.35 4.15
N GLU A 65 -16.34 -11.30 4.28
CA GLU A 65 -16.17 -12.46 5.15
C GLU A 65 -15.20 -13.45 4.48
N THR A 66 -13.96 -13.48 4.94
CA THR A 66 -12.93 -14.36 4.38
C THR A 66 -11.88 -14.70 5.44
N ASP A 67 -11.26 -15.86 5.31
CA ASP A 67 -10.13 -16.25 6.13
C ASP A 67 -8.88 -15.42 5.75
N PRO A 68 -7.99 -15.13 6.71
CA PRO A 68 -6.73 -14.46 6.43
C PRO A 68 -5.82 -15.31 5.52
N GLY A 69 -4.88 -14.67 4.86
CA GLY A 69 -3.97 -15.32 3.91
C GLY A 69 -4.46 -15.22 2.48
N TYR A 70 -4.41 -16.31 1.73
CA TYR A 70 -4.69 -16.28 0.29
C TYR A 70 -6.09 -15.77 -0.04
N GLU A 71 -7.11 -16.13 0.73
CA GLU A 71 -8.49 -15.71 0.45
C GLU A 71 -8.67 -14.20 0.63
N ALA A 72 -8.17 -13.63 1.74
CA ALA A 72 -8.21 -12.20 1.97
C ALA A 72 -7.37 -11.45 0.92
N LEU A 73 -6.17 -11.95 0.60
CA LEU A 73 -5.32 -11.35 -0.43
C LEU A 73 -6.03 -11.35 -1.80
N SER A 74 -6.68 -12.45 -2.17
CA SER A 74 -7.46 -12.55 -3.42
C SER A 74 -8.62 -11.55 -3.45
N ALA A 75 -9.32 -11.36 -2.33
CA ALA A 75 -10.40 -10.38 -2.24
C ALA A 75 -9.88 -8.94 -2.40
N TYR A 76 -8.76 -8.61 -1.80
CA TYR A 76 -8.11 -7.30 -1.97
C TYR A 76 -7.60 -7.08 -3.40
N VAL A 77 -7.11 -8.11 -4.06
CA VAL A 77 -6.76 -8.06 -5.49
C VAL A 77 -7.99 -7.78 -6.34
N ASP A 78 -9.13 -8.41 -6.05
CA ASP A 78 -10.39 -8.16 -6.76
C ASP A 78 -10.85 -6.70 -6.58
N ASP A 79 -10.64 -6.08 -5.40
CA ASP A 79 -10.90 -4.66 -5.16
C ASP A 79 -10.03 -3.78 -6.08
N VAL A 80 -8.72 -4.07 -6.14
CA VAL A 80 -7.77 -3.34 -6.99
C VAL A 80 -8.15 -3.46 -8.46
N VAL A 81 -8.40 -4.67 -8.96
CA VAL A 81 -8.77 -4.92 -10.36
C VAL A 81 -10.06 -4.21 -10.74
N ALA A 82 -11.06 -4.23 -9.84
CA ALA A 82 -12.34 -3.56 -10.07
C ALA A 82 -12.19 -2.05 -10.19
N VAL A 83 -11.43 -1.42 -9.27
CA VAL A 83 -11.18 0.03 -9.32
C VAL A 83 -10.28 0.37 -10.50
N ALA A 84 -9.18 -0.36 -10.71
CA ALA A 84 -8.26 -0.14 -11.83
C ALA A 84 -8.99 -0.14 -13.18
N SER A 85 -9.90 -1.11 -13.38
CA SER A 85 -10.71 -1.18 -14.58
C SER A 85 -11.74 -0.04 -14.70
N ALA A 86 -12.26 0.45 -13.56
CA ALA A 86 -13.25 1.53 -13.57
C ALA A 86 -12.65 2.92 -13.90
N VAL A 87 -11.35 3.09 -13.63
CA VAL A 87 -10.64 4.36 -13.83
C VAL A 87 -9.59 4.30 -14.94
N ASP A 88 -9.51 3.19 -15.67
CA ASP A 88 -8.47 2.92 -16.68
C ASP A 88 -7.06 3.21 -16.11
N ALA A 89 -6.73 2.57 -14.98
CA ALA A 89 -5.45 2.84 -14.31
C ALA A 89 -4.26 2.30 -15.12
N ASP A 90 -3.28 3.15 -15.35
CA ASP A 90 -2.05 2.81 -16.07
C ASP A 90 -0.93 2.35 -15.13
N ILE A 91 -0.92 2.89 -13.91
CA ILE A 91 0.16 2.76 -12.94
C ILE A 91 -0.41 2.28 -11.60
N LEU A 92 0.26 1.31 -10.98
CA LEU A 92 -0.09 0.84 -9.64
C LEU A 92 0.97 1.27 -8.61
N VAL A 93 0.51 1.82 -7.50
CA VAL A 93 1.33 2.18 -6.34
C VAL A 93 0.81 1.43 -5.13
N GLY A 94 1.65 0.64 -4.45
CA GLY A 94 1.24 -0.11 -3.26
C GLY A 94 2.13 0.17 -2.05
N ASN A 95 1.52 0.40 -0.89
CA ASN A 95 2.23 0.52 0.39
C ASN A 95 1.98 -0.69 1.28
N SER A 96 3.04 -1.29 1.82
CA SER A 96 2.96 -2.37 2.81
C SER A 96 2.10 -3.55 2.31
N LEU A 97 0.98 -3.88 2.96
CA LEU A 97 -0.02 -4.82 2.46
C LEU A 97 -0.46 -4.46 1.03
N GLY A 98 -0.70 -3.18 0.73
CA GLY A 98 -1.04 -2.72 -0.62
C GLY A 98 0.05 -3.07 -1.64
N GLY A 99 1.32 -3.10 -1.23
CA GLY A 99 2.43 -3.60 -2.05
C GLY A 99 2.30 -5.09 -2.36
N ALA A 100 1.93 -5.92 -1.38
CA ALA A 100 1.64 -7.33 -1.61
C ALA A 100 0.44 -7.53 -2.54
N VAL A 101 -0.61 -6.72 -2.38
CA VAL A 101 -1.80 -6.77 -3.23
C VAL A 101 -1.47 -6.43 -4.68
N VAL A 102 -0.70 -5.36 -4.95
CA VAL A 102 -0.33 -5.01 -6.33
C VAL A 102 0.64 -6.01 -6.94
N LEU A 103 1.57 -6.59 -6.16
CA LEU A 103 2.43 -7.68 -6.64
C LEU A 103 1.59 -8.90 -7.04
N GLU A 104 0.64 -9.30 -6.22
CA GLU A 104 -0.27 -10.42 -6.51
C GLU A 104 -1.15 -10.12 -7.73
N THR A 105 -1.58 -8.85 -7.91
CA THR A 105 -2.35 -8.40 -9.07
C THR A 105 -1.56 -8.60 -10.35
N VAL A 106 -0.31 -8.17 -10.40
CA VAL A 106 0.57 -8.31 -11.58
C VAL A 106 0.93 -9.76 -11.85
N LEU A 107 1.19 -10.55 -10.80
CA LEU A 107 1.63 -11.94 -10.94
C LEU A 107 0.53 -12.93 -11.32
N ASN A 108 -0.69 -12.72 -10.87
CA ASN A 108 -1.75 -13.75 -10.94
C ASN A 108 -3.08 -13.25 -11.52
N ARG A 109 -3.17 -11.99 -11.94
CA ARG A 109 -4.27 -11.46 -12.74
C ARG A 109 -3.72 -10.98 -14.09
N GLU A 110 -4.49 -11.06 -15.12
CA GLU A 110 -4.13 -10.52 -16.45
C GLU A 110 -4.24 -8.98 -16.45
N TYR A 111 -3.48 -8.33 -15.55
CA TYR A 111 -3.40 -6.88 -15.43
C TYR A 111 -1.95 -6.43 -15.56
N GLU A 112 -1.66 -5.69 -16.60
CA GLU A 112 -0.31 -5.25 -16.98
C GLU A 112 -0.21 -3.72 -16.87
N PRO A 113 0.13 -3.15 -15.70
CA PRO A 113 0.36 -1.73 -15.58
C PRO A 113 1.62 -1.31 -16.35
N SER A 114 1.66 -0.06 -16.84
CA SER A 114 2.84 0.51 -17.49
C SER A 114 4.02 0.64 -16.53
N LYS A 115 3.72 0.98 -15.28
CA LYS A 115 4.70 1.14 -14.19
C LYS A 115 4.16 0.63 -12.85
N LEU A 116 5.10 0.27 -11.96
CA LEU A 116 4.81 -0.23 -10.63
C LEU A 116 5.63 0.53 -9.58
N VAL A 117 5.00 0.94 -8.49
CA VAL A 117 5.69 1.55 -7.34
C VAL A 117 5.39 0.75 -6.07
N LEU A 118 6.45 0.26 -5.44
CA LEU A 118 6.40 -0.59 -4.25
C LEU A 118 7.02 0.17 -3.07
N THR A 119 6.21 0.68 -2.15
CA THR A 119 6.70 1.46 -1.02
C THR A 119 6.45 0.77 0.32
N GLY A 120 7.47 0.73 1.20
CA GLY A 120 7.34 0.12 2.52
C GLY A 120 6.83 -1.33 2.47
N THR A 121 7.33 -2.15 1.55
CA THR A 121 6.85 -3.52 1.31
C THR A 121 7.99 -4.49 1.03
N GLY A 122 7.68 -5.72 0.65
CA GLY A 122 8.67 -6.74 0.34
C GLY A 122 8.07 -7.90 -0.46
N ALA A 123 8.92 -8.68 -1.13
CA ALA A 123 8.53 -9.93 -1.79
C ALA A 123 8.09 -11.02 -0.80
N ARG A 124 8.35 -10.81 0.49
CA ARG A 124 7.85 -11.56 1.63
C ARG A 124 7.63 -10.61 2.80
N LEU A 125 6.50 -10.74 3.49
CA LEU A 125 6.11 -9.87 4.60
C LEU A 125 5.96 -10.68 5.90
N ALA A 126 7.09 -11.15 6.45
CA ALA A 126 7.06 -11.88 7.72
C ALA A 126 6.72 -10.93 8.89
N VAL A 127 5.68 -11.26 9.63
CA VAL A 127 5.24 -10.52 10.83
C VAL A 127 5.75 -11.24 12.08
N LEU A 128 6.13 -10.48 13.11
CA LEU A 128 6.57 -11.02 14.39
C LEU A 128 5.43 -11.79 15.09
N ASP A 129 5.70 -12.96 15.64
CA ASP A 129 4.72 -13.79 16.34
C ASP A 129 4.07 -13.05 17.52
N ASP A 130 4.84 -12.25 18.25
CA ASP A 130 4.32 -11.41 19.34
C ASP A 130 3.30 -10.39 18.81
N LEU A 131 3.55 -9.75 17.66
CA LEU A 131 2.61 -8.80 17.06
C LEU A 131 1.33 -9.51 16.62
N LEU A 132 1.42 -10.67 16.01
CA LEU A 132 0.24 -11.47 15.64
C LEU A 132 -0.58 -11.84 16.87
N SER A 133 0.07 -12.23 17.98
CA SER A 133 -0.60 -12.52 19.24
C SER A 133 -1.29 -11.28 19.82
N TRP A 134 -0.63 -10.12 19.83
CA TRP A 134 -1.24 -8.89 20.34
C TRP A 134 -2.40 -8.42 19.45
N LEU A 135 -2.31 -8.54 18.14
CA LEU A 135 -3.41 -8.24 17.24
C LEU A 135 -4.66 -9.11 17.50
N ALA A 136 -4.46 -10.36 17.96
CA ALA A 136 -5.56 -11.25 18.32
C ALA A 136 -6.15 -10.96 19.72
N ASP A 137 -5.29 -10.71 20.73
CA ASP A 137 -5.67 -10.75 22.14
C ASP A 137 -5.54 -9.38 22.86
N ASP A 138 -4.73 -8.44 22.34
CA ASP A 138 -4.42 -7.14 22.97
C ASP A 138 -4.16 -6.08 21.89
N PHE A 139 -5.24 -5.66 21.24
CA PHE A 139 -5.17 -4.76 20.08
C PHE A 139 -4.55 -3.39 20.40
N GLU A 140 -4.79 -2.87 21.61
CA GLU A 140 -4.18 -1.60 22.04
C GLU A 140 -2.65 -1.72 22.07
N ARG A 141 -2.13 -2.81 22.61
CA ARG A 141 -0.70 -3.08 22.64
C ARG A 141 -0.10 -3.25 21.24
N ALA A 142 -0.82 -3.89 20.33
CA ALA A 142 -0.39 -3.99 18.93
C ALA A 142 -0.27 -2.60 18.28
N ILE A 143 -1.27 -1.73 18.50
CA ILE A 143 -1.25 -0.35 18.01
C ILE A 143 -0.08 0.44 18.62
N GLU A 144 0.13 0.35 19.93
CA GLU A 144 1.27 1.01 20.60
C GLU A 144 2.61 0.52 20.03
N PHE A 145 2.74 -0.79 19.81
CA PHE A 145 3.93 -1.35 19.16
C PHE A 145 4.16 -0.76 17.78
N LEU A 146 3.15 -0.69 16.93
CA LEU A 146 3.27 -0.17 15.58
C LEU A 146 3.61 1.33 15.54
N HIS A 147 3.16 2.11 16.52
CA HIS A 147 3.46 3.54 16.63
C HIS A 147 4.74 3.86 17.41
N ALA A 148 5.49 2.86 17.86
CA ALA A 148 6.79 3.11 18.46
C ALA A 148 7.80 3.59 17.40
N PRO A 149 8.86 4.32 17.80
CA PRO A 149 9.80 4.97 16.88
C PRO A 149 10.38 4.06 15.80
N ASP A 150 10.48 4.59 14.57
CA ASP A 150 11.04 3.93 13.39
C ASP A 150 10.24 2.69 12.92
N ARG A 151 8.94 2.61 13.27
CA ARG A 151 8.02 1.62 12.73
C ARG A 151 7.11 2.27 11.71
N LEU A 152 5.85 2.60 12.06
CA LEU A 152 5.01 3.34 11.12
C LEU A 152 5.60 4.71 10.78
N PHE A 153 6.21 5.37 11.77
CA PHE A 153 6.77 6.73 11.65
C PHE A 153 8.14 6.84 12.34
N HIS A 154 8.94 7.80 11.86
CA HIS A 154 10.22 8.19 12.47
C HIS A 154 10.04 9.37 13.46
N ASP A 155 9.62 10.53 12.96
CA ASP A 155 9.39 11.75 13.76
C ASP A 155 8.04 12.41 13.38
N PRO A 156 6.92 11.72 13.66
CA PRO A 156 5.61 12.19 13.23
C PRO A 156 5.11 13.38 14.05
N SER A 157 4.38 14.28 13.42
CA SER A 157 3.60 15.27 14.16
C SER A 157 2.51 14.58 15.00
N PRO A 158 2.11 15.17 16.15
CA PRO A 158 1.02 14.62 16.96
C PRO A 158 -0.28 14.39 16.18
N GLN A 159 -0.59 15.27 15.23
CA GLN A 159 -1.75 15.14 14.37
C GLN A 159 -1.67 13.91 13.46
N LEU A 160 -0.48 13.59 12.93
CA LEU A 160 -0.28 12.42 12.08
C LEU A 160 -0.47 11.13 12.87
N VAL A 161 0.03 11.08 14.09
CA VAL A 161 -0.19 9.94 15.02
C VAL A 161 -1.67 9.78 15.33
N GLU A 162 -2.37 10.86 15.68
CA GLU A 162 -3.82 10.83 15.98
C GLU A 162 -4.62 10.30 14.77
N MET A 163 -4.31 10.78 13.57
CA MET A 163 -4.97 10.30 12.34
C MET A 163 -4.72 8.82 12.08
N SER A 164 -3.50 8.33 12.31
CA SER A 164 -3.16 6.92 12.13
C SER A 164 -3.85 6.03 13.17
N LEU A 165 -3.87 6.45 14.42
CA LEU A 165 -4.59 5.75 15.50
C LEU A 165 -6.09 5.64 15.18
N ALA A 166 -6.70 6.75 14.75
CA ALA A 166 -8.12 6.78 14.38
C ALA A 166 -8.41 5.82 13.19
N ALA A 167 -7.56 5.82 12.16
CA ALA A 167 -7.74 4.95 11.00
C ALA A 167 -7.68 3.46 11.38
N MET A 168 -6.71 3.05 12.22
CA MET A 168 -6.61 1.68 12.70
C MET A 168 -7.79 1.27 13.60
N GLN A 169 -8.28 2.20 14.43
CA GLN A 169 -9.46 1.97 15.27
C GLN A 169 -10.73 1.83 14.43
N ASP A 170 -10.88 2.65 13.39
CA ASP A 170 -12.03 2.60 12.46
C ASP A 170 -12.06 1.29 11.65
N ALA A 171 -10.90 0.81 11.18
CA ALA A 171 -10.79 -0.50 10.53
C ALA A 171 -11.11 -1.64 11.52
N GLY A 172 -10.70 -1.49 12.77
CA GLY A 172 -10.98 -2.41 13.86
C GLY A 172 -10.07 -3.65 13.90
N GLN A 173 -10.05 -4.27 15.08
CA GLN A 173 -9.17 -5.40 15.40
C GLN A 173 -9.27 -6.55 14.40
N ALA A 174 -10.48 -6.93 13.99
CA ALA A 174 -10.69 -8.08 13.11
C ALA A 174 -10.05 -7.87 11.73
N VAL A 175 -10.24 -6.70 11.13
CA VAL A 175 -9.69 -6.35 9.83
C VAL A 175 -8.17 -6.23 9.90
N VAL A 176 -7.63 -5.46 10.86
CA VAL A 176 -6.19 -5.28 11.01
C VAL A 176 -5.49 -6.60 11.32
N SER A 177 -6.09 -7.48 12.15
CA SER A 177 -5.54 -8.81 12.43
C SER A 177 -5.53 -9.69 11.17
N ARG A 178 -6.59 -9.68 10.38
CA ARG A 178 -6.68 -10.37 9.09
C ARG A 178 -5.58 -9.90 8.13
N ASP A 179 -5.36 -8.60 8.04
CA ASP A 179 -4.33 -8.00 7.19
C ASP A 179 -2.93 -8.49 7.55
N PHE A 180 -2.55 -8.40 8.83
CA PHE A 180 -1.22 -8.80 9.27
C PHE A 180 -1.00 -10.32 9.13
N GLN A 181 -2.03 -11.14 9.35
CA GLN A 181 -1.96 -12.58 9.08
C GLN A 181 -1.81 -12.85 7.58
N THR A 182 -2.48 -12.08 6.72
CA THR A 182 -2.33 -12.15 5.27
C THR A 182 -0.91 -11.75 4.85
N CYS A 183 -0.37 -10.66 5.40
CA CYS A 183 1.04 -10.28 5.21
C CYS A 183 1.99 -11.41 5.65
N HIS A 184 1.76 -12.01 6.81
CA HIS A 184 2.64 -13.06 7.36
C HIS A 184 2.78 -14.28 6.44
N THR A 185 1.72 -14.62 5.70
CA THR A 185 1.71 -15.75 4.77
C THR A 185 2.17 -15.39 3.36
N PHE A 186 2.29 -14.08 3.05
CA PHE A 186 2.68 -13.61 1.73
C PHE A 186 4.16 -13.89 1.43
N ASP A 187 4.42 -14.64 0.35
CA ASP A 187 5.78 -14.91 -0.15
C ASP A 187 5.75 -15.17 -1.66
N VAL A 188 6.27 -14.22 -2.43
CA VAL A 188 6.35 -14.29 -3.91
C VAL A 188 7.79 -14.24 -4.42
N ARG A 189 8.78 -14.48 -3.57
CA ARG A 189 10.20 -14.40 -3.90
C ARG A 189 10.60 -15.25 -5.10
N GLU A 190 9.97 -16.41 -5.29
CA GLU A 190 10.25 -17.28 -6.43
C GLU A 190 9.66 -16.78 -7.75
N LYS A 191 8.76 -15.79 -7.70
CA LYS A 191 8.01 -15.30 -8.86
C LYS A 191 8.41 -13.89 -9.31
N ILE A 192 8.97 -13.06 -8.43
CA ILE A 192 9.18 -11.62 -8.74
C ILE A 192 10.11 -11.38 -9.94
N ALA A 193 11.03 -12.31 -10.21
CA ALA A 193 11.90 -12.23 -11.39
C ALA A 193 11.14 -12.31 -12.74
N THR A 194 9.86 -12.67 -12.72
CA THR A 194 9.01 -12.70 -13.91
C THR A 194 8.28 -11.38 -14.19
N ILE A 195 8.36 -10.42 -13.27
CA ILE A 195 7.76 -9.10 -13.44
C ILE A 195 8.71 -8.25 -14.30
N GLU A 196 8.31 -7.98 -15.54
CA GLU A 196 9.07 -7.15 -16.49
C GLU A 196 8.66 -5.68 -16.45
N THR A 197 7.58 -5.34 -15.74
CA THR A 197 7.09 -3.96 -15.56
C THR A 197 8.15 -3.09 -14.90
N GLU A 198 8.42 -1.91 -15.49
CA GLU A 198 9.30 -0.90 -14.90
C GLU A 198 8.85 -0.57 -13.48
N THR A 199 9.74 -0.79 -12.51
CA THR A 199 9.38 -0.76 -11.08
C THR A 199 10.27 0.21 -10.30
N LEU A 200 9.64 0.96 -9.40
CA LEU A 200 10.33 1.77 -8.39
C LEU A 200 10.05 1.20 -6.99
N ALA A 201 11.10 0.73 -6.32
CA ALA A 201 11.05 0.37 -4.91
C ALA A 201 11.36 1.62 -4.06
N VAL A 202 10.49 1.97 -3.12
CA VAL A 202 10.63 3.15 -2.26
C VAL A 202 10.64 2.75 -0.79
N VAL A 203 11.60 3.23 -0.03
CA VAL A 203 11.73 2.96 1.40
C VAL A 203 12.05 4.22 2.18
N GLY A 204 11.47 4.39 3.37
CA GLY A 204 11.94 5.40 4.31
C GLY A 204 13.28 5.02 4.95
N GLU A 205 14.17 5.98 5.16
CA GLU A 205 15.51 5.77 5.72
C GLU A 205 15.49 4.99 7.05
N HIS A 206 14.42 5.21 7.84
CA HIS A 206 14.29 4.67 9.19
C HIS A 206 13.29 3.51 9.30
N ASP A 207 12.76 2.98 8.19
CA ASP A 207 11.77 1.89 8.21
C ASP A 207 12.33 0.61 8.83
N LYS A 208 11.80 0.23 10.01
CA LYS A 208 12.12 -1.03 10.71
C LYS A 208 11.07 -2.13 10.51
N LEU A 209 9.93 -1.83 9.87
CA LEU A 209 8.91 -2.83 9.55
C LEU A 209 9.29 -3.58 8.26
N THR A 210 9.65 -2.83 7.22
CA THR A 210 10.15 -3.36 5.94
C THR A 210 11.48 -2.67 5.59
N PRO A 211 12.58 -3.06 6.26
CA PRO A 211 13.86 -2.39 6.13
C PRO A 211 14.40 -2.36 4.69
N LYS A 212 15.32 -1.46 4.42
CA LYS A 212 15.90 -1.22 3.09
C LYS A 212 16.29 -2.49 2.32
N HIS A 213 16.81 -3.52 2.99
CA HIS A 213 17.20 -4.76 2.33
C HIS A 213 16.03 -5.53 1.69
N TYR A 214 14.76 -5.29 2.10
CA TYR A 214 13.57 -5.83 1.43
C TYR A 214 13.41 -5.20 0.04
N HIS A 215 13.71 -3.91 -0.06
CA HIS A 215 13.62 -3.15 -1.31
C HIS A 215 14.85 -3.39 -2.21
N GLU A 216 16.03 -3.55 -1.61
CA GLU A 216 17.24 -3.98 -2.32
C GLU A 216 17.07 -5.37 -2.95
N TYR A 217 16.26 -6.24 -2.32
CA TYR A 217 15.91 -7.55 -2.88
C TYR A 217 15.12 -7.41 -4.21
N PHE A 218 14.16 -6.49 -4.29
CA PHE A 218 13.48 -6.21 -5.55
C PHE A 218 14.47 -5.79 -6.65
N VAL A 219 15.38 -4.87 -6.33
CA VAL A 219 16.40 -4.41 -7.29
C VAL A 219 17.33 -5.53 -7.75
N SER A 220 17.61 -6.52 -6.89
CA SER A 220 18.48 -7.64 -7.25
C SER A 220 17.79 -8.70 -8.10
N GLU A 221 16.47 -8.87 -7.93
CA GLU A 221 15.73 -10.00 -8.52
C GLU A 221 14.85 -9.61 -9.71
N MET A 222 14.35 -8.37 -9.75
CA MET A 222 13.47 -7.91 -10.84
C MET A 222 14.31 -7.35 -12.00
N PRO A 223 13.94 -7.62 -13.28
CA PRO A 223 14.71 -7.19 -14.44
C PRO A 223 14.84 -5.67 -14.59
N ASP A 224 13.79 -4.92 -14.25
CA ASP A 224 13.74 -3.45 -14.38
C ASP A 224 13.20 -2.83 -13.10
N CYS A 225 14.08 -2.73 -12.09
CA CYS A 225 13.72 -2.16 -10.79
C CYS A 225 14.80 -1.20 -10.28
N SER A 226 14.38 -0.02 -9.87
CA SER A 226 15.21 1.01 -9.23
C SER A 226 14.83 1.20 -7.76
N LEU A 227 15.73 1.77 -6.95
CA LEU A 227 15.53 2.04 -5.53
C LEU A 227 15.59 3.53 -5.24
N ALA A 228 14.63 4.03 -4.48
CA ALA A 228 14.67 5.34 -3.85
C ALA A 228 14.55 5.23 -2.33
N VAL A 229 15.32 6.04 -1.62
CA VAL A 229 15.25 6.19 -0.16
C VAL A 229 14.70 7.57 0.14
N ILE A 230 13.71 7.65 1.01
CA ILE A 230 13.11 8.91 1.46
C ILE A 230 13.70 9.25 2.83
N ASP A 231 14.36 10.40 2.90
CA ASP A 231 15.02 10.87 4.11
C ASP A 231 14.00 11.23 5.20
N ASP A 232 14.43 11.13 6.46
CA ASP A 232 13.63 11.49 7.63
C ASP A 232 12.22 10.82 7.66
N ALA A 233 12.10 9.59 7.18
CA ALA A 233 10.85 8.86 7.13
C ALA A 233 11.03 7.38 7.47
N ALA A 234 9.99 6.75 8.00
CA ALA A 234 9.92 5.32 8.23
C ALA A 234 8.97 4.63 7.23
N HIS A 235 8.00 3.87 7.71
CA HIS A 235 7.15 2.99 6.89
C HIS A 235 6.13 3.71 6.01
N LEU A 236 5.77 4.94 6.37
CA LEU A 236 4.79 5.75 5.65
C LEU A 236 5.45 7.04 5.06
N PRO A 237 6.46 6.90 4.18
CA PRO A 237 7.23 8.04 3.66
C PRO A 237 6.36 9.03 2.88
N MET A 238 5.25 8.60 2.28
CA MET A 238 4.28 9.46 1.59
C MET A 238 3.56 10.43 2.54
N LEU A 239 3.55 10.15 3.84
CA LEU A 239 2.98 10.99 4.89
C LEU A 239 4.02 11.83 5.61
N GLU A 240 5.21 11.27 5.90
CA GLU A 240 6.26 11.92 6.68
C GLU A 240 7.07 12.92 5.86
N ASN A 241 7.46 12.56 4.64
CA ASN A 241 8.18 13.45 3.72
C ASN A 241 7.48 13.48 2.35
N PRO A 242 6.24 14.02 2.28
CA PRO A 242 5.46 14.03 1.06
C PRO A 242 6.07 14.87 -0.08
N ALA A 243 6.95 15.80 0.24
CA ALA A 243 7.62 16.62 -0.77
C ALA A 243 8.63 15.78 -1.57
N GLN A 244 9.54 15.09 -0.86
CA GLN A 244 10.52 14.23 -1.50
C GLN A 244 9.85 13.01 -2.16
N PHE A 245 8.85 12.41 -1.50
CA PHE A 245 8.09 11.29 -2.07
C PHE A 245 7.43 11.68 -3.40
N ASN A 246 6.76 12.83 -3.47
CA ASN A 246 6.13 13.31 -4.70
C ASN A 246 7.14 13.63 -5.80
N GLU A 247 8.30 14.20 -5.46
CA GLU A 247 9.36 14.46 -6.45
C GLU A 247 9.96 13.16 -6.99
N THR A 248 10.15 12.17 -6.12
CA THR A 248 10.59 10.82 -6.50
C THR A 248 9.58 10.16 -7.46
N LEU A 249 8.28 10.21 -7.12
CA LEU A 249 7.22 9.73 -8.01
C LEU A 249 7.25 10.46 -9.35
N ARG A 250 7.23 11.79 -9.35
CA ARG A 250 7.24 12.60 -10.56
C ARG A 250 8.42 12.24 -11.47
N SER A 251 9.61 12.11 -10.90
CA SER A 251 10.82 11.75 -11.63
C SER A 251 10.70 10.38 -12.30
N PHE A 252 10.14 9.40 -11.60
CA PHE A 252 9.94 8.05 -12.12
C PHE A 252 8.82 7.98 -13.16
N LEU A 253 7.72 8.67 -12.93
CA LEU A 253 6.55 8.64 -13.81
C LEU A 253 6.79 9.40 -15.14
N SER A 254 7.75 10.32 -15.18
CA SER A 254 8.08 11.10 -16.39
C SER A 254 9.10 10.42 -17.32
N THR A 255 9.61 9.23 -16.97
CA THR A 255 10.48 8.42 -17.82
C THR A 255 9.67 7.62 -18.81
#